data_93ada0e059b5b15b3792880142dd78bf
#
_entry.id   93ada0e059b5b15b3792880142dd78bf
#
_cell.length_a   1.000
_cell.length_b   1.000
_cell.length_c   1.000
_cell.angle_alpha   90.00
_cell.angle_beta   90.00
_cell.angle_gamma   90.00
#
_symmetry.space_group_name_H-M   'P 1'
#
loop_
_entity.id
_entity.type
_entity.pdbx_description
1 polymer ?
#
loop_
_entity_poly.entity_id
_entity_poly.type
_entity_poly.pdbx_seq_one_letter_code
_entity_poly.pdbx_strand_id
1 'polypeptide(L)'
;AEQIAAGKLDITRSAVCTAAEREAALKPYIDASIAKIAANRQRRENYIATIGEGPRPYLYVIVATGNIYEDVVQAQAAARQGADIIAVIRTTGQSLLDYVPYGATTEGFGGTFATQENFRIMRKALDEVGEEVGRYIRLCNYCSGLCMPEIAVMGALEGLDVMLNDALYGILFRDINMQRTLVDQYLSLIHISEPTRP
;
A
#
# COMPACT_ATOMS: atom_id res chain seq x y z
N ALA A 1 9.53 -21.07 -7.47
CA ALA A 1 10.72 -20.80 -6.63
C ALA A 1 11.35 -22.09 -6.11
N GLU A 2 10.62 -22.94 -5.35
CA GLU A 2 11.16 -24.19 -4.74
C GLU A 2 11.78 -25.17 -5.74
N GLN A 3 11.14 -25.37 -6.89
CA GLN A 3 11.66 -26.26 -7.95
C GLN A 3 12.93 -25.72 -8.58
N ILE A 4 13.05 -24.40 -8.70
CA ILE A 4 14.26 -23.72 -9.20
C ILE A 4 15.39 -23.87 -8.16
N ALA A 5 15.10 -23.57 -6.90
CA ALA A 5 16.05 -23.71 -5.80
C ALA A 5 16.54 -25.15 -5.63
N ALA A 6 15.67 -26.14 -5.85
CA ALA A 6 16.02 -27.56 -5.81
C ALA A 6 16.72 -28.07 -7.09
N GLY A 7 16.99 -27.20 -8.08
CA GLY A 7 17.58 -27.58 -9.36
C GLY A 7 16.70 -28.46 -10.24
N LYS A 8 15.40 -28.57 -9.93
CA LYS A 8 14.45 -29.40 -10.68
C LYS A 8 13.87 -28.67 -11.90
N LEU A 9 13.95 -27.33 -11.91
CA LEU A 9 13.48 -26.47 -12.99
C LEU A 9 14.59 -25.50 -13.39
N ASP A 10 15.09 -25.66 -14.60
CA ASP A 10 16.06 -24.74 -15.21
C ASP A 10 15.34 -23.73 -16.09
N ILE A 11 15.16 -22.50 -15.58
CA ILE A 11 14.48 -21.42 -16.30
C ILE A 11 15.27 -20.89 -17.48
N THR A 12 16.59 -21.13 -17.53
CA THR A 12 17.43 -20.68 -18.66
C THR A 12 17.17 -21.49 -19.94
N ARG A 13 16.58 -22.68 -19.79
CA ARG A 13 16.19 -23.58 -20.88
C ARG A 13 14.71 -23.56 -21.19
N SER A 14 13.95 -22.70 -20.50
CA SER A 14 12.52 -22.60 -20.72
C SER A 14 12.24 -22.02 -22.11
N ALA A 15 11.25 -22.56 -22.79
CA ALA A 15 10.72 -21.94 -23.99
C ALA A 15 10.17 -20.54 -23.66
N VAL A 16 10.41 -19.59 -24.56
CA VAL A 16 9.81 -18.25 -24.41
C VAL A 16 8.32 -18.38 -24.66
N CYS A 17 7.50 -18.14 -23.64
CA CYS A 17 6.05 -18.14 -23.80
C CYS A 17 5.58 -16.92 -24.61
N THR A 18 4.54 -17.11 -25.38
CA THR A 18 3.89 -16.04 -26.13
C THR A 18 3.21 -15.05 -25.19
N ALA A 19 2.90 -13.85 -25.69
CA ALA A 19 2.15 -12.86 -24.92
C ALA A 19 0.78 -13.40 -24.46
N ALA A 20 0.08 -14.14 -25.32
CA ALA A 20 -1.21 -14.73 -25.03
C ALA A 20 -1.14 -15.80 -23.92
N GLU A 21 -0.11 -16.64 -23.92
CA GLU A 21 0.10 -17.64 -22.85
C GLU A 21 0.41 -16.98 -21.51
N ARG A 22 1.22 -15.92 -21.51
CA ARG A 22 1.49 -15.14 -20.28
C ARG A 22 0.23 -14.49 -19.75
N GLU A 23 -0.54 -13.83 -20.62
CA GLU A 23 -1.79 -13.19 -20.25
C GLU A 23 -2.80 -14.20 -19.66
N ALA A 24 -2.96 -15.33 -20.33
CA ALA A 24 -3.84 -16.39 -19.85
C ALA A 24 -3.40 -16.94 -18.48
N ALA A 25 -2.09 -17.11 -18.26
CA ALA A 25 -1.55 -17.60 -17.00
C ALA A 25 -1.68 -16.57 -15.86
N LEU A 26 -1.53 -15.28 -16.15
CA LEU A 26 -1.58 -14.21 -15.15
C LEU A 26 -3.01 -13.73 -14.84
N LYS A 27 -3.91 -13.84 -15.82
CA LYS A 27 -5.27 -13.31 -15.72
C LYS A 27 -6.02 -13.72 -14.44
N PRO A 28 -6.03 -14.99 -13.98
CA PRO A 28 -6.72 -15.37 -12.75
C PRO A 28 -6.21 -14.64 -11.51
N TYR A 29 -4.90 -14.41 -11.42
CA TYR A 29 -4.29 -13.69 -10.30
C TYR A 29 -4.61 -12.20 -10.35
N ILE A 30 -4.59 -11.61 -11.54
CA ILE A 30 -4.95 -10.20 -11.76
C ILE A 30 -6.41 -9.99 -11.39
N ASP A 31 -7.33 -10.82 -11.91
CA ASP A 31 -8.76 -10.73 -11.64
C ASP A 31 -9.06 -10.87 -10.13
N ALA A 32 -8.40 -11.81 -9.46
CA ALA A 32 -8.53 -12.00 -8.02
C ALA A 32 -8.04 -10.78 -7.22
N SER A 33 -6.93 -10.19 -7.64
CA SER A 33 -6.37 -8.97 -7.02
C SER A 33 -7.30 -7.77 -7.21
N ILE A 34 -7.81 -7.56 -8.41
CA ILE A 34 -8.78 -6.49 -8.71
C ILE A 34 -10.06 -6.67 -7.89
N ALA A 35 -10.57 -7.90 -7.80
CA ALA A 35 -11.74 -8.19 -6.99
C ALA A 35 -11.52 -7.88 -5.51
N LYS A 36 -10.35 -8.22 -4.95
CA LYS A 36 -10.00 -7.89 -3.57
C LYS A 36 -9.90 -6.37 -3.34
N ILE A 37 -9.28 -5.63 -4.26
CA ILE A 37 -9.19 -4.16 -4.19
C ILE A 37 -10.59 -3.53 -4.24
N ALA A 38 -11.44 -3.98 -5.15
CA ALA A 38 -12.82 -3.50 -5.25
C ALA A 38 -13.62 -3.79 -3.95
N ALA A 39 -13.44 -4.97 -3.35
CA ALA A 39 -14.05 -5.31 -2.08
C ALA A 39 -13.55 -4.42 -0.93
N ASN A 40 -12.26 -4.10 -0.88
CA ASN A 40 -11.72 -3.16 0.11
C ASN A 40 -12.29 -1.75 -0.05
N ARG A 41 -12.44 -1.28 -1.27
CA ARG A 41 -13.11 0.00 -1.55
C ARG A 41 -14.55 0.00 -1.06
N GLN A 42 -15.33 -1.03 -1.39
CA GLN A 42 -16.71 -1.14 -0.95
C GLN A 42 -16.80 -1.23 0.58
N ARG A 43 -15.89 -1.97 1.23
CA ARG A 43 -15.80 -2.03 2.68
C ARG A 43 -15.58 -0.65 3.29
N ARG A 44 -14.64 0.14 2.75
CA ARG A 44 -14.40 1.52 3.18
C ARG A 44 -15.64 2.38 3.06
N GLU A 45 -16.31 2.36 1.91
CA GLU A 45 -17.50 3.14 1.65
C GLU A 45 -18.64 2.77 2.64
N ASN A 46 -18.83 1.49 2.88
CA ASN A 46 -19.81 1.00 3.85
C ASN A 46 -19.46 1.40 5.28
N TYR A 47 -18.17 1.33 5.63
CA TYR A 47 -17.68 1.68 6.95
C TYR A 47 -17.87 3.17 7.24
N ILE A 48 -17.49 4.03 6.29
CA ILE A 48 -17.74 5.48 6.35
C ILE A 48 -19.25 5.79 6.48
N ALA A 49 -20.08 5.11 5.72
CA ALA A 49 -21.54 5.28 5.81
C ALA A 49 -22.11 4.88 7.18
N THR A 50 -21.45 3.95 7.87
CA THR A 50 -21.92 3.43 9.17
C THR A 50 -21.43 4.25 10.35
N ILE A 51 -20.12 4.57 10.41
CA ILE A 51 -19.53 5.26 11.57
C ILE A 51 -19.23 6.74 11.32
N GLY A 52 -19.32 7.20 10.07
CA GLY A 52 -19.04 8.59 9.71
C GLY A 52 -17.56 8.91 9.50
N GLU A 53 -17.32 10.18 9.25
CA GLU A 53 -15.98 10.76 9.05
C GLU A 53 -15.76 11.91 10.02
N GLY A 54 -14.49 12.27 10.24
CA GLY A 54 -14.11 13.48 10.97
C GLY A 54 -14.51 14.76 10.25
N PRO A 55 -14.55 15.91 10.97
CA PRO A 55 -14.81 17.20 10.35
C PRO A 55 -13.68 17.62 9.43
N ARG A 56 -13.98 18.41 8.42
CA ARG A 56 -12.97 18.99 7.51
C ARG A 56 -12.48 20.34 8.06
N PRO A 57 -11.20 20.69 7.87
CA PRO A 57 -10.14 19.89 7.22
C PRO A 57 -9.68 18.71 8.08
N TYR A 58 -9.29 17.62 7.42
CA TYR A 58 -8.78 16.44 8.12
C TYR A 58 -7.43 16.71 8.77
N LEU A 59 -7.25 16.23 10.00
CA LEU A 59 -5.97 16.26 10.68
C LEU A 59 -5.10 15.07 10.23
N TYR A 60 -3.97 15.38 9.66
CA TYR A 60 -2.99 14.42 9.16
C TYR A 60 -1.84 14.28 10.17
N VAL A 61 -1.57 13.05 10.58
CA VAL A 61 -0.49 12.74 11.52
C VAL A 61 0.40 11.64 10.93
N ILE A 62 1.70 11.82 11.06
CA ILE A 62 2.72 10.89 10.63
C ILE A 62 3.18 10.06 11.82
N VAL A 63 3.18 8.74 11.69
CA VAL A 63 3.80 7.80 12.61
C VAL A 63 4.83 6.97 11.87
N ALA A 64 6.07 6.98 12.33
CA ALA A 64 7.18 6.40 11.58
C ALA A 64 8.38 6.10 12.50
N THR A 65 8.18 5.24 13.49
CA THR A 65 9.24 4.89 14.45
C THR A 65 10.27 3.92 13.87
N GLY A 66 9.92 3.20 12.81
CA GLY A 66 10.67 2.07 12.27
C GLY A 66 10.17 0.71 12.76
N ASN A 67 9.31 0.72 13.79
CA ASN A 67 8.72 -0.47 14.38
C ASN A 67 7.20 -0.41 14.24
N ILE A 68 6.62 -1.29 13.45
CA ILE A 68 5.18 -1.29 13.16
C ILE A 68 4.32 -1.43 14.42
N TYR A 69 4.77 -2.15 15.42
CA TYR A 69 4.00 -2.33 16.66
C TYR A 69 3.97 -1.07 17.51
N GLU A 70 5.06 -0.30 17.53
CA GLU A 70 5.09 1.02 18.18
C GLU A 70 4.28 2.03 17.37
N ASP A 71 4.33 1.95 16.05
CA ASP A 71 3.51 2.79 15.17
C ASP A 71 2.02 2.58 15.41
N VAL A 72 1.58 1.37 15.65
CA VAL A 72 0.18 1.06 16.02
C VAL A 72 -0.23 1.81 17.27
N VAL A 73 0.59 1.76 18.32
CA VAL A 73 0.30 2.46 19.59
C VAL A 73 0.20 3.97 19.36
N GLN A 74 1.13 4.54 18.62
CA GLN A 74 1.14 5.98 18.30
C GLN A 74 -0.04 6.37 17.41
N ALA A 75 -0.37 5.55 16.40
CA ALA A 75 -1.48 5.79 15.49
C ALA A 75 -2.82 5.81 16.22
N GLN A 76 -3.05 4.84 17.08
CA GLN A 76 -4.27 4.79 17.90
C GLN A 76 -4.35 5.96 18.87
N ALA A 77 -3.24 6.34 19.51
CA ALA A 77 -3.19 7.51 20.37
C ALA A 77 -3.49 8.81 19.61
N ALA A 78 -2.92 8.97 18.42
CA ALA A 78 -3.19 10.12 17.55
C ALA A 78 -4.67 10.18 17.10
N ALA A 79 -5.25 9.03 16.73
CA ALA A 79 -6.67 8.95 16.36
C ALA A 79 -7.59 9.37 17.52
N ARG A 80 -7.31 8.93 18.77
CA ARG A 80 -8.05 9.38 19.97
C ARG A 80 -7.94 10.87 20.22
N GLN A 81 -6.83 11.49 19.79
CA GLN A 81 -6.59 12.94 19.92
C GLN A 81 -7.12 13.76 18.73
N GLY A 82 -7.78 13.13 17.76
CA GLY A 82 -8.45 13.82 16.68
C GLY A 82 -7.81 13.65 15.29
N ALA A 83 -6.79 12.84 15.14
CA ALA A 83 -6.22 12.55 13.81
C ALA A 83 -7.23 11.78 12.94
N ASP A 84 -7.39 12.21 11.70
CA ASP A 84 -8.30 11.62 10.71
C ASP A 84 -7.56 10.81 9.64
N ILE A 85 -6.28 11.13 9.44
CA ILE A 85 -5.40 10.46 8.50
C ILE A 85 -4.10 10.11 9.21
N ILE A 86 -3.75 8.84 9.20
CA ILE A 86 -2.48 8.35 9.74
C ILE A 86 -1.59 7.90 8.58
N ALA A 87 -0.42 8.49 8.48
CA ALA A 87 0.59 8.10 7.51
C ALA A 87 1.67 7.23 8.12
N VAL A 88 1.88 6.07 7.54
CA VAL A 88 3.05 5.23 7.81
C VAL A 88 4.08 5.53 6.73
N ILE A 89 5.16 6.19 7.11
CA ILE A 89 6.18 6.62 6.16
C ILE A 89 7.17 5.49 5.92
N ARG A 90 7.41 5.19 4.63
CA ARG A 90 8.49 4.31 4.21
C ARG A 90 9.86 4.86 4.60
N THR A 91 10.83 4.00 4.76
CA THR A 91 12.20 4.42 5.05
C THR A 91 12.88 5.02 3.83
N THR A 92 13.88 5.88 4.06
CA THR A 92 14.76 6.37 2.99
C THR A 92 15.49 5.21 2.30
N GLY A 93 15.90 4.17 3.03
CA GLY A 93 16.51 2.97 2.48
C GLY A 93 15.60 2.24 1.51
N GLN A 94 14.31 2.15 1.79
CA GLN A 94 13.33 1.51 0.89
C GLN A 94 13.21 2.23 -0.46
N SER A 95 13.46 3.54 -0.50
CA SER A 95 13.48 4.29 -1.77
C SER A 95 14.58 3.85 -2.72
N LEU A 96 15.65 3.25 -2.20
CA LEU A 96 16.80 2.76 -2.96
C LEU A 96 16.76 1.25 -3.21
N LEU A 97 15.81 0.54 -2.59
CA LEU A 97 15.64 -0.90 -2.80
C LEU A 97 14.88 -1.16 -4.10
N ASP A 98 15.27 -2.22 -4.77
CA ASP A 98 14.58 -2.76 -5.94
C ASP A 98 13.58 -3.87 -5.59
N TYR A 99 13.42 -4.15 -4.31
CA TYR A 99 12.47 -5.12 -3.75
C TYR A 99 11.77 -4.55 -2.52
N VAL A 100 10.64 -5.13 -2.16
CA VAL A 100 9.91 -4.80 -0.93
C VAL A 100 10.31 -5.80 0.17
N PRO A 101 10.70 -5.32 1.37
CA PRO A 101 10.89 -6.19 2.52
C PRO A 101 9.63 -6.99 2.84
N TYR A 102 9.80 -8.16 3.43
CA TYR A 102 8.70 -9.07 3.74
C TYR A 102 8.36 -9.07 5.23
N GLY A 103 7.06 -9.18 5.53
CA GLY A 103 6.55 -9.37 6.88
C GLY A 103 6.46 -8.09 7.71
N ALA A 104 6.13 -8.27 8.98
CA ALA A 104 6.14 -7.21 9.96
C ALA A 104 7.58 -6.78 10.26
N THR A 105 7.83 -5.47 10.28
CA THR A 105 9.18 -4.94 10.49
C THR A 105 9.28 -4.13 11.77
N THR A 106 10.36 -4.35 12.51
CA THR A 106 10.67 -3.68 13.79
C THR A 106 11.90 -2.79 13.71
N GLU A 107 12.56 -2.78 12.55
CA GLU A 107 13.77 -2.01 12.30
C GLU A 107 13.62 -1.27 10.97
N GLY A 108 13.27 0.00 11.03
CA GLY A 108 13.22 0.89 9.87
C GLY A 108 14.34 1.91 9.92
N PHE A 109 14.80 2.35 8.76
CA PHE A 109 15.77 3.43 8.64
C PHE A 109 15.11 4.68 8.06
N GLY A 110 14.92 5.70 8.89
CA GLY A 110 14.23 6.94 8.52
C GLY A 110 12.72 6.78 8.38
N GLY A 111 12.14 5.77 9.01
CA GLY A 111 10.71 5.47 9.01
C GLY A 111 10.43 3.96 8.99
N THR A 112 9.17 3.59 8.90
CA THR A 112 8.71 2.21 8.90
C THR A 112 8.59 1.69 7.47
N PHE A 113 8.97 0.44 7.23
CA PHE A 113 8.86 -0.15 5.90
C PHE A 113 7.40 -0.34 5.47
N ALA A 114 7.10 -0.01 4.22
CA ALA A 114 5.80 -0.25 3.59
C ALA A 114 5.71 -1.69 3.09
N THR A 115 5.59 -2.66 3.99
CA THR A 115 5.36 -4.06 3.64
C THR A 115 3.87 -4.37 3.62
N GLN A 116 3.45 -5.41 2.92
CA GLN A 116 2.05 -5.83 2.90
C GLN A 116 1.54 -6.16 4.31
N GLU A 117 2.37 -6.79 5.15
CA GLU A 117 2.01 -7.11 6.53
C GLU A 117 1.87 -5.87 7.40
N ASN A 118 2.77 -4.87 7.25
CA ASN A 118 2.66 -3.61 7.97
C ASN A 118 1.39 -2.85 7.60
N PHE A 119 0.97 -2.85 6.33
CA PHE A 119 -0.32 -2.29 5.93
C PHE A 119 -1.48 -2.99 6.60
N ARG A 120 -1.46 -4.33 6.65
CA ARG A 120 -2.51 -5.15 7.28
C ARG A 120 -2.61 -4.86 8.78
N ILE A 121 -1.48 -4.85 9.48
CA ILE A 121 -1.41 -4.56 10.92
C ILE A 121 -1.97 -3.17 11.20
N MET A 122 -1.49 -2.16 10.47
CA MET A 122 -1.93 -0.78 10.68
C MET A 122 -3.42 -0.60 10.31
N ARG A 123 -3.88 -1.16 9.18
CA ARG A 123 -5.30 -1.04 8.82
C ARG A 123 -6.22 -1.63 9.88
N LYS A 124 -5.87 -2.80 10.40
CA LYS A 124 -6.62 -3.42 11.50
C LYS A 124 -6.66 -2.52 12.75
N ALA A 125 -5.52 -1.97 13.14
CA ALA A 125 -5.44 -1.08 14.30
C ALA A 125 -6.24 0.21 14.13
N LEU A 126 -6.28 0.76 12.91
CA LEU A 126 -7.07 1.96 12.61
C LEU A 126 -8.58 1.66 12.53
N ASP A 127 -8.98 0.46 12.10
CA ASP A 127 -10.37 0.04 12.15
C ASP A 127 -10.83 -0.08 13.62
N GLU A 128 -10.05 -0.73 14.48
CA GLU A 128 -10.35 -0.89 15.91
C GLU A 128 -10.52 0.47 16.62
N VAL A 129 -9.57 1.38 16.43
CA VAL A 129 -9.68 2.72 17.06
C VAL A 129 -10.77 3.57 16.39
N GLY A 130 -11.03 3.37 15.11
CA GLY A 130 -12.11 4.04 14.39
C GLY A 130 -13.48 3.71 14.95
N GLU A 131 -13.73 2.45 15.31
CA GLU A 131 -14.93 2.01 16.04
C GLU A 131 -15.02 2.66 17.43
N GLU A 132 -13.91 2.71 18.16
CA GLU A 132 -13.84 3.33 19.48
C GLU A 132 -14.19 4.82 19.45
N VAL A 133 -13.63 5.57 18.48
CA VAL A 133 -13.83 7.03 18.39
C VAL A 133 -15.03 7.44 17.53
N GLY A 134 -15.73 6.49 16.92
CA GLY A 134 -16.93 6.71 16.14
C GLY A 134 -16.70 7.46 14.82
N ARG A 135 -15.56 7.27 14.17
CA ARG A 135 -15.25 7.82 12.85
C ARG A 135 -14.20 7.01 12.10
N TYR A 136 -14.28 7.01 10.78
CA TYR A 136 -13.30 6.33 9.92
C TYR A 136 -11.95 7.03 9.94
N ILE A 137 -10.88 6.29 10.24
CA ILE A 137 -9.50 6.78 10.22
C ILE A 137 -8.82 6.28 8.95
N ARG A 138 -8.33 7.19 8.11
CA ARG A 138 -7.68 6.86 6.85
C ARG A 138 -6.24 6.43 7.06
N LEU A 139 -5.84 5.40 6.33
CA LEU A 139 -4.45 4.96 6.22
C LEU A 139 -3.81 5.61 5.01
N CYS A 140 -2.70 6.29 5.23
CA CYS A 140 -1.90 6.93 4.19
C CYS A 140 -0.50 6.33 4.13
N ASN A 141 0.08 6.29 2.95
CA ASN A 141 1.50 5.92 2.76
C ASN A 141 2.16 6.79 1.71
N TYR A 142 3.46 6.98 1.85
CA TYR A 142 4.30 7.53 0.80
C TYR A 142 4.73 6.41 -0.14
N CYS A 143 4.47 6.58 -1.43
CA CYS A 143 4.81 5.61 -2.45
C CYS A 143 5.76 6.25 -3.44
N SER A 144 7.03 5.94 -3.30
CA SER A 144 8.07 6.39 -4.23
C SER A 144 9.24 5.42 -4.19
N GLY A 145 10.20 5.59 -5.11
CA GLY A 145 11.36 4.71 -5.22
C GLY A 145 11.15 3.59 -6.22
N LEU A 146 12.12 2.66 -6.27
CA LEU A 146 12.18 1.59 -7.27
C LEU A 146 11.03 0.58 -7.13
N CYS A 147 10.55 0.35 -5.90
CA CYS A 147 9.46 -0.58 -5.61
C CYS A 147 8.08 0.11 -5.46
N MET A 148 7.93 1.30 -6.03
CA MET A 148 6.68 2.06 -5.97
C MET A 148 5.46 1.29 -6.48
N PRO A 149 5.49 0.59 -7.64
CA PRO A 149 4.34 -0.15 -8.12
C PRO A 149 3.92 -1.30 -7.20
N GLU A 150 4.89 -2.00 -6.64
CA GLU A 150 4.65 -3.11 -5.70
C GLU A 150 4.02 -2.60 -4.39
N ILE A 151 4.49 -1.48 -3.88
CA ILE A 151 3.92 -0.84 -2.68
C ILE A 151 2.48 -0.40 -2.94
N ALA A 152 2.19 0.19 -4.12
CA ALA A 152 0.85 0.60 -4.49
C ALA A 152 -0.13 -0.58 -4.50
N VAL A 153 0.26 -1.68 -5.15
CA VAL A 153 -0.56 -2.88 -5.20
C VAL A 153 -0.77 -3.48 -3.81
N MET A 154 0.29 -3.61 -3.03
CA MET A 154 0.20 -4.15 -1.67
C MET A 154 -0.69 -3.29 -0.78
N GLY A 155 -0.54 -1.97 -0.84
CA GLY A 155 -1.39 -1.05 -0.12
C GLY A 155 -2.87 -1.20 -0.50
N ALA A 156 -3.17 -1.26 -1.79
CA ALA A 156 -4.54 -1.45 -2.28
C ALA A 156 -5.14 -2.79 -1.82
N LEU A 157 -4.34 -3.86 -1.82
CA LEU A 157 -4.76 -5.19 -1.35
C LEU A 157 -5.04 -5.24 0.16
N GLU A 158 -4.47 -4.33 0.94
CA GLU A 158 -4.64 -4.29 2.41
C GLU A 158 -5.45 -3.07 2.89
N GLY A 159 -6.12 -2.36 1.99
CA GLY A 159 -7.06 -1.30 2.34
C GLY A 159 -6.42 0.06 2.62
N LEU A 160 -5.32 0.38 1.96
CA LEU A 160 -4.76 1.73 1.93
C LEU A 160 -5.77 2.71 1.33
N ASP A 161 -5.94 3.87 1.96
CA ASP A 161 -6.93 4.88 1.55
C ASP A 161 -6.30 6.01 0.73
N VAL A 162 -5.11 6.42 1.11
CA VAL A 162 -4.41 7.56 0.51
C VAL A 162 -2.97 7.18 0.21
N MET A 163 -2.52 7.51 -0.98
CA MET A 163 -1.13 7.36 -1.35
C MET A 163 -0.57 8.71 -1.78
N LEU A 164 0.55 9.09 -1.17
CA LEU A 164 1.30 10.27 -1.55
C LEU A 164 2.48 9.84 -2.42
N ASN A 165 2.52 10.33 -3.64
CA ASN A 165 3.63 10.10 -4.55
C ASN A 165 4.61 11.26 -4.45
N ASP A 166 5.88 10.96 -4.16
CA ASP A 166 6.94 11.96 -4.20
C ASP A 166 7.24 12.32 -5.66
N ALA A 167 6.90 13.54 -6.05
CA ALA A 167 6.99 14.01 -7.43
C ALA A 167 8.42 13.95 -7.98
N LEU A 168 9.44 14.18 -7.15
CA LEU A 168 10.83 14.16 -7.61
C LEU A 168 11.27 12.75 -8.01
N TYR A 169 11.02 11.77 -7.16
CA TYR A 169 11.33 10.38 -7.46
C TYR A 169 10.41 9.82 -8.55
N GLY A 170 9.12 10.17 -8.54
CA GLY A 170 8.17 9.77 -9.56
C GLY A 170 8.57 10.22 -10.98
N ILE A 171 9.14 11.40 -11.13
CA ILE A 171 9.65 11.89 -12.42
C ILE A 171 10.86 11.06 -12.88
N LEU A 172 11.84 10.86 -12.02
CA LEU A 172 13.05 10.10 -12.37
C LEU A 172 12.72 8.66 -12.77
N PHE A 173 11.85 7.98 -12.02
CA PHE A 173 11.48 6.61 -12.31
C PHE A 173 10.50 6.46 -13.47
N ARG A 174 9.69 7.45 -13.73
CA ARG A 174 8.83 7.48 -14.92
C ARG A 174 9.66 7.48 -16.20
N ASP A 175 10.76 8.20 -16.23
CA ASP A 175 11.66 8.21 -17.38
C ASP A 175 12.42 6.90 -17.54
N ILE A 176 12.69 6.19 -16.44
CA ILE A 176 13.40 4.90 -16.46
C ILE A 176 12.45 3.73 -16.73
N ASN A 177 11.22 3.77 -16.19
CA ASN A 177 10.27 2.67 -16.34
C ASN A 177 8.82 3.17 -16.45
N MET A 178 8.47 3.64 -17.64
CA MET A 178 7.16 4.20 -17.94
C MET A 178 6.01 3.19 -17.68
N GLN A 179 6.18 1.92 -18.01
CA GLN A 179 5.13 0.92 -17.83
C GLN A 179 4.81 0.69 -16.35
N ARG A 180 5.82 0.59 -15.50
CA ARG A 180 5.63 0.44 -14.05
C ARG A 180 4.96 1.67 -13.45
N THR A 181 5.37 2.86 -13.88
CA THR A 181 4.77 4.12 -13.44
C THR A 181 3.30 4.23 -13.84
N LEU A 182 2.94 3.81 -15.06
CA LEU A 182 1.55 3.81 -15.51
C LEU A 182 0.68 2.85 -14.71
N VAL A 183 1.19 1.67 -14.37
CA VAL A 183 0.47 0.71 -13.51
C VAL A 183 0.25 1.29 -12.12
N ASP A 184 1.26 1.90 -11.52
CA ASP A 184 1.17 2.56 -10.22
C ASP A 184 0.15 3.70 -10.24
N GLN A 185 0.22 4.58 -11.22
CA GLN A 185 -0.72 5.69 -11.35
C GLN A 185 -2.16 5.21 -11.59
N TYR A 186 -2.34 4.19 -12.41
CA TYR A 186 -3.65 3.61 -12.65
C TYR A 186 -4.25 3.06 -11.35
N LEU A 187 -3.48 2.29 -10.59
CA LEU A 187 -3.94 1.72 -9.32
C LEU A 187 -4.22 2.79 -8.27
N SER A 188 -3.34 3.79 -8.13
CA SER A 188 -3.51 4.84 -7.13
C SER A 188 -4.66 5.78 -7.47
N LEU A 189 -4.82 6.18 -8.72
CA LEU A 189 -5.90 7.11 -9.11
C LEU A 189 -7.29 6.47 -9.10
N ILE A 190 -7.39 5.19 -9.42
CA ILE A 190 -8.69 4.52 -9.54
C ILE A 190 -9.12 3.84 -8.23
N HIS A 191 -8.17 3.32 -7.47
CA HIS A 191 -8.47 2.43 -6.35
C HIS A 191 -8.11 2.99 -4.97
N ILE A 192 -7.17 3.91 -4.88
CA ILE A 192 -6.65 4.44 -3.61
C ILE A 192 -7.05 5.90 -3.41
N SER A 193 -6.92 6.75 -4.43
CA SER A 193 -7.30 8.15 -4.33
C SER A 193 -8.79 8.35 -4.56
N GLU A 194 -9.46 9.08 -3.69
CA GLU A 194 -10.78 9.60 -4.00
C GLU A 194 -10.65 10.67 -5.08
N PRO A 195 -11.47 10.62 -6.14
CA PRO A 195 -11.58 11.78 -7.01
C PRO A 195 -12.06 12.94 -6.15
N THR A 196 -11.26 13.99 -6.09
CA THR A 196 -11.72 15.28 -5.55
C THR A 196 -12.94 15.68 -6.39
N ARG A 197 -14.13 15.51 -5.82
CA ARG A 197 -15.33 16.06 -6.44
C ARG A 197 -15.18 17.58 -6.43
N PRO A 198 -15.42 18.26 -7.58
CA PRO A 198 -15.41 19.69 -7.64
C PRO A 198 -16.45 20.32 -6.71
#